data_6471838469afad3846bcd172d15ea593
#
_entry.id   6471838469afad3846bcd172d15ea593
#
_cell.length_a   1.000
_cell.length_b   1.000
_cell.length_c   1.000
_cell.angle_alpha   90.00
_cell.angle_beta   90.00
_cell.angle_gamma   90.00
#
_symmetry.space_group_name_H-M   'P 1'
#
loop_
_entity.id
_entity.type
_entity.pdbx_description
1 polymer ?
#
loop_
_entity_poly.entity_id
_entity_poly.type
_entity_poly.pdbx_seq_one_letter_code
_entity_poly.pdbx_strand_id
1 'polypeptide(L)'
;AWSMPAVFATGSTKNFCEALARPWPPFWIMLGGVLLNVLLNWILIYGNLGAPAMGLDGAGLATLLSRIATMIAMFLYPALAQSLRSAWPVDWTAPGLMPEVKRLLGIGIHSGGLNLCEVTGFSFGSLMMGWLGVNELAAHQIAITCAATTFMVPLGIGQAVGVRVGQARGARRFGEIRAIVHGTLGMTLGVGVFFAVVYLTLGSWIAGLFTDAPQVLALTAQLLVLAGVFQIFDGIQIASSGALRGFADTKVPFLFGILAYWVVALPVSYLAAFRFNLGARGIWMGFVVGLAVAATALVARLLAKCSAHPEAPR
;
A
#
# COMPACT_ATOMS: atom_id res chain seq x y z
N ALA A 1 -1.03 -2.66 -20.56
CA ALA A 1 -1.87 -1.46 -20.62
C ALA A 1 -3.37 -1.80 -20.66
N TRP A 2 -3.81 -2.75 -21.52
CA TRP A 2 -5.24 -3.10 -21.73
C TRP A 2 -5.99 -3.63 -20.50
N SER A 3 -5.29 -4.14 -19.49
CA SER A 3 -5.93 -4.64 -18.26
C SER A 3 -6.20 -3.57 -17.20
N MET A 4 -5.72 -2.33 -17.37
CA MET A 4 -5.87 -1.25 -16.37
C MET A 4 -7.33 -0.87 -16.11
N PRO A 5 -8.22 -0.71 -17.12
CA PRO A 5 -9.63 -0.43 -16.87
C PRO A 5 -10.29 -1.49 -15.98
N ALA A 6 -9.96 -2.77 -16.20
CA ALA A 6 -10.48 -3.87 -15.38
C ALA A 6 -10.01 -3.77 -13.91
N VAL A 7 -8.76 -3.37 -13.66
CA VAL A 7 -8.22 -3.18 -12.31
C VAL A 7 -8.95 -2.05 -11.59
N PHE A 8 -9.12 -0.89 -12.25
CA PHE A 8 -9.83 0.24 -11.63
C PHE A 8 -11.29 -0.06 -11.34
N ALA A 9 -11.98 -0.72 -12.27
CA ALA A 9 -13.37 -1.13 -12.10
C ALA A 9 -13.53 -2.12 -10.94
N THR A 10 -12.65 -3.14 -10.87
CA THR A 10 -12.61 -4.09 -9.75
C THR A 10 -12.35 -3.39 -8.41
N GLY A 11 -11.37 -2.47 -8.36
CA GLY A 11 -11.05 -1.72 -7.15
C GLY A 11 -12.20 -0.84 -6.66
N SER A 12 -12.88 -0.15 -7.58
CA SER A 12 -14.04 0.69 -7.25
C SER A 12 -15.18 -0.14 -6.66
N THR A 13 -15.50 -1.28 -7.28
CA THR A 13 -16.57 -2.16 -6.80
C THR A 13 -16.19 -2.85 -5.47
N LYS A 14 -14.91 -3.23 -5.29
CA LYS A 14 -14.39 -3.70 -4.00
C LYS A 14 -14.63 -2.66 -2.90
N ASN A 15 -14.22 -1.41 -3.12
CA ASN A 15 -14.39 -0.33 -2.16
C ASN A 15 -15.88 -0.06 -1.84
N PHE A 16 -16.76 -0.16 -2.83
CA PHE A 16 -18.21 -0.09 -2.63
C PHE A 16 -18.72 -1.20 -1.69
N CYS A 17 -18.34 -2.44 -1.92
CA CYS A 17 -18.73 -3.56 -1.05
C CYS A 17 -18.18 -3.42 0.37
N GLU A 18 -16.92 -2.98 0.53
CA GLU A 18 -16.28 -2.74 1.83
C GLU A 18 -16.97 -1.60 2.59
N ALA A 19 -17.36 -0.51 1.90
CA ALA A 19 -18.11 0.59 2.49
C ALA A 19 -19.46 0.13 3.07
N LEU A 20 -20.10 -0.86 2.43
CA LEU A 20 -21.34 -1.49 2.89
C LEU A 20 -21.11 -2.65 3.90
N ALA A 21 -19.92 -2.73 4.50
CA ALA A 21 -19.54 -3.76 5.48
C ALA A 21 -19.62 -5.21 4.94
N ARG A 22 -19.36 -5.41 3.65
CA ARG A 22 -19.38 -6.73 2.98
C ARG A 22 -18.00 -7.04 2.35
N PRO A 23 -16.91 -7.18 3.13
CA PRO A 23 -15.55 -7.37 2.57
C PRO A 23 -15.28 -8.81 2.08
N TRP A 24 -15.99 -9.83 2.62
CA TRP A 24 -15.71 -11.22 2.34
C TRP A 24 -15.96 -11.66 0.88
N PRO A 25 -17.09 -11.32 0.24
CA PRO A 25 -17.29 -11.72 -1.15
C PRO A 25 -16.26 -11.13 -2.12
N PRO A 26 -15.90 -9.83 -2.07
CA PRO A 26 -14.78 -9.29 -2.84
C PRO A 26 -13.45 -10.02 -2.61
N PHE A 27 -13.16 -10.42 -1.37
CA PHE A 27 -11.96 -11.18 -1.04
C PHE A 27 -11.92 -12.51 -1.81
N TRP A 28 -13.02 -13.31 -1.75
CA TRP A 28 -13.08 -14.59 -2.43
C TRP A 28 -13.05 -14.46 -3.95
N ILE A 29 -13.70 -13.44 -4.51
CA ILE A 29 -13.65 -13.17 -5.95
C ILE A 29 -12.21 -12.82 -6.39
N MET A 30 -11.51 -11.96 -5.63
CA MET A 30 -10.13 -11.61 -5.93
C MET A 30 -9.18 -12.82 -5.79
N LEU A 31 -9.37 -13.65 -4.75
CA LEU A 31 -8.60 -14.88 -4.58
C LEU A 31 -8.84 -15.84 -5.76
N GLY A 32 -10.10 -16.03 -6.17
CA GLY A 32 -10.44 -16.79 -7.36
C GLY A 32 -9.78 -16.27 -8.63
N GLY A 33 -9.70 -14.94 -8.78
CA GLY A 33 -8.98 -14.28 -9.88
C GLY A 33 -7.48 -14.56 -9.88
N VAL A 34 -6.85 -14.60 -8.70
CA VAL A 34 -5.42 -14.99 -8.58
C VAL A 34 -5.23 -16.45 -8.96
N LEU A 35 -6.07 -17.36 -8.46
CA LEU A 35 -6.00 -18.79 -8.81
C LEU A 35 -6.22 -19.00 -10.31
N LEU A 36 -7.18 -18.30 -10.89
CA LEU A 36 -7.41 -18.33 -12.34
C LEU A 36 -6.18 -17.81 -13.11
N ASN A 37 -5.53 -16.77 -12.63
CA ASN A 37 -4.30 -16.26 -13.24
C ASN A 37 -3.18 -17.30 -13.21
N VAL A 38 -2.98 -17.99 -12.09
CA VAL A 38 -1.99 -19.08 -11.97
C VAL A 38 -2.30 -20.19 -12.97
N LEU A 39 -3.56 -20.61 -13.05
CA LEU A 39 -3.99 -21.66 -13.98
C LEU A 39 -3.78 -21.24 -15.44
N LEU A 40 -4.20 -20.03 -15.80
CA LEU A 40 -4.02 -19.51 -17.17
C LEU A 40 -2.54 -19.34 -17.54
N ASN A 41 -1.69 -18.91 -16.60
CA ASN A 41 -0.25 -18.86 -16.81
C ASN A 41 0.32 -20.26 -17.09
N TRP A 42 -0.07 -21.27 -16.31
CA TRP A 42 0.36 -22.64 -16.53
C TRP A 42 -0.08 -23.20 -17.89
N ILE A 43 -1.29 -22.84 -18.36
CA ILE A 43 -1.81 -23.28 -19.66
C ILE A 43 -1.09 -22.53 -20.81
N LEU A 44 -1.04 -21.20 -20.77
CA LEU A 44 -0.65 -20.37 -21.91
C LEU A 44 0.87 -20.17 -22.03
N ILE A 45 1.60 -20.17 -20.91
CA ILE A 45 3.07 -20.07 -20.96
C ILE A 45 3.68 -21.37 -21.47
N TYR A 46 3.24 -22.50 -20.89
CA TYR A 46 3.85 -23.82 -21.15
C TYR A 46 3.15 -24.62 -22.26
N GLY A 47 1.98 -24.17 -22.74
CA GLY A 47 1.23 -24.88 -23.79
C GLY A 47 0.51 -26.14 -23.32
N ASN A 48 0.12 -26.19 -22.03
CA ASN A 48 -0.59 -27.31 -21.47
C ASN A 48 -2.06 -27.36 -21.97
N LEU A 49 -2.72 -28.50 -21.81
CA LEU A 49 -4.11 -28.77 -22.24
C LEU A 49 -4.38 -28.50 -23.72
N GLY A 50 -3.36 -28.60 -24.58
CA GLY A 50 -3.51 -28.41 -26.02
C GLY A 50 -3.47 -26.96 -26.50
N ALA A 51 -3.19 -26.02 -25.60
CA ALA A 51 -2.94 -24.63 -25.98
C ALA A 51 -1.52 -24.47 -26.59
N PRO A 52 -1.31 -23.51 -27.50
CA PRO A 52 0.04 -23.21 -27.97
C PRO A 52 0.89 -22.60 -26.84
N ALA A 53 2.15 -22.99 -26.74
CA ALA A 53 3.11 -22.40 -25.82
C ALA A 53 3.46 -20.97 -26.27
N MET A 54 2.91 -19.97 -25.59
CA MET A 54 3.04 -18.54 -25.97
C MET A 54 4.14 -17.81 -25.17
N GLY A 55 4.77 -18.45 -24.18
CA GLY A 55 5.81 -17.82 -23.37
C GLY A 55 5.35 -16.50 -22.73
N LEU A 56 6.08 -15.40 -22.98
CA LEU A 56 5.81 -14.08 -22.40
C LEU A 56 4.46 -13.51 -22.83
N ASP A 57 4.05 -13.70 -24.09
CA ASP A 57 2.74 -13.24 -24.59
C ASP A 57 1.60 -13.99 -23.89
N GLY A 58 1.81 -15.28 -23.62
CA GLY A 58 0.90 -16.11 -22.82
C GLY A 58 0.69 -15.57 -21.41
N ALA A 59 1.76 -15.11 -20.74
CA ALA A 59 1.67 -14.47 -19.43
C ALA A 59 0.87 -13.15 -19.48
N GLY A 60 1.07 -12.35 -20.52
CA GLY A 60 0.30 -11.12 -20.76
C GLY A 60 -1.19 -11.40 -20.96
N LEU A 61 -1.52 -12.40 -21.78
CA LEU A 61 -2.89 -12.80 -22.06
C LEU A 61 -3.58 -13.41 -20.83
N ALA A 62 -2.88 -14.28 -20.08
CA ALA A 62 -3.36 -14.84 -18.82
C ALA A 62 -3.75 -13.75 -17.81
N THR A 63 -2.88 -12.75 -17.68
CA THR A 63 -3.12 -11.58 -16.81
C THR A 63 -4.34 -10.77 -17.27
N LEU A 64 -4.49 -10.54 -18.56
CA LEU A 64 -5.63 -9.81 -19.11
C LEU A 64 -6.95 -10.56 -18.88
N LEU A 65 -6.99 -11.84 -19.21
CA LEU A 65 -8.19 -12.67 -19.07
C LEU A 65 -8.63 -12.81 -17.61
N SER A 66 -7.68 -13.08 -16.70
CA SER A 66 -7.98 -13.21 -15.27
C SER A 66 -8.51 -11.89 -14.67
N ARG A 67 -7.97 -10.74 -15.06
CA ARG A 67 -8.45 -9.42 -14.60
C ARG A 67 -9.83 -9.09 -15.14
N ILE A 68 -10.12 -9.42 -16.40
CA ILE A 68 -11.46 -9.25 -16.98
C ILE A 68 -12.47 -10.17 -16.29
N ALA A 69 -12.13 -11.43 -16.07
CA ALA A 69 -13.00 -12.38 -15.35
C ALA A 69 -13.29 -11.92 -13.91
N THR A 70 -12.26 -11.45 -13.20
CA THR A 70 -12.40 -10.88 -11.85
C THR A 70 -13.28 -9.64 -11.85
N MET A 71 -13.11 -8.75 -12.82
CA MET A 71 -13.96 -7.56 -12.99
C MET A 71 -15.43 -7.96 -13.20
N ILE A 72 -15.70 -8.88 -14.11
CA ILE A 72 -17.06 -9.35 -14.39
C ILE A 72 -17.69 -9.96 -13.12
N ALA A 73 -16.98 -10.85 -12.43
CA ALA A 73 -17.47 -11.47 -11.19
C ALA A 73 -17.72 -10.40 -10.10
N MET A 74 -16.85 -9.39 -10.00
CA MET A 74 -16.97 -8.31 -9.03
C MET A 74 -18.20 -7.41 -9.33
N PHE A 75 -18.54 -7.15 -10.59
CA PHE A 75 -19.74 -6.40 -10.96
C PHE A 75 -21.03 -7.23 -10.81
N LEU A 76 -20.98 -8.51 -11.14
CA LEU A 76 -22.14 -9.40 -11.01
C LEU A 76 -22.54 -9.59 -9.55
N TYR A 77 -21.60 -9.65 -8.63
CA TYR A 77 -21.89 -9.89 -7.22
C TYR A 77 -22.85 -8.85 -6.63
N PRO A 78 -22.58 -7.53 -6.61
CA PRO A 78 -23.52 -6.56 -6.04
C PRO A 78 -24.83 -6.42 -6.84
N ALA A 79 -24.81 -6.69 -8.14
CA ALA A 79 -26.02 -6.68 -8.98
C ALA A 79 -26.97 -7.83 -8.65
N LEU A 80 -26.43 -9.01 -8.29
CA LEU A 80 -27.21 -10.20 -7.97
C LEU A 80 -27.52 -10.35 -6.49
N ALA A 81 -26.66 -9.82 -5.59
CA ALA A 81 -26.84 -9.94 -4.16
C ALA A 81 -28.02 -9.10 -3.66
N GLN A 82 -29.09 -9.74 -3.19
CA GLN A 82 -30.27 -9.04 -2.66
C GLN A 82 -29.95 -8.01 -1.59
N SER A 83 -28.93 -8.27 -0.76
CA SER A 83 -28.50 -7.37 0.32
C SER A 83 -27.80 -6.08 -0.15
N LEU A 84 -27.37 -6.01 -1.40
CA LEU A 84 -26.70 -4.85 -2.00
C LEU A 84 -27.53 -4.19 -3.10
N ARG A 85 -28.60 -4.84 -3.53
CA ARG A 85 -29.43 -4.42 -4.65
C ARG A 85 -30.07 -3.04 -4.43
N SER A 86 -30.42 -2.71 -3.19
CA SER A 86 -30.97 -1.37 -2.85
C SER A 86 -29.94 -0.24 -2.93
N ALA A 87 -28.66 -0.54 -2.77
CA ALA A 87 -27.57 0.42 -2.85
C ALA A 87 -26.88 0.43 -4.23
N TRP A 88 -27.19 -0.58 -5.09
CA TRP A 88 -26.64 -0.64 -6.44
C TRP A 88 -27.35 0.37 -7.34
N PRO A 89 -26.61 1.22 -8.07
CA PRO A 89 -27.23 2.24 -8.90
C PRO A 89 -28.09 1.63 -10.01
N VAL A 90 -29.33 2.07 -10.10
CA VAL A 90 -30.25 1.74 -11.18
C VAL A 90 -30.03 2.67 -12.36
N ASP A 91 -29.72 3.94 -12.05
CA ASP A 91 -29.47 4.98 -13.06
C ASP A 91 -28.06 5.54 -12.90
N TRP A 92 -27.19 5.26 -13.86
CA TRP A 92 -25.79 5.68 -13.90
C TRP A 92 -25.60 7.09 -14.48
N THR A 93 -26.67 7.69 -15.00
CA THR A 93 -26.67 9.00 -15.64
C THR A 93 -27.49 10.04 -14.91
N ALA A 94 -27.83 9.78 -13.65
CA ALA A 94 -28.66 10.67 -12.84
C ALA A 94 -28.11 12.10 -12.81
N PRO A 95 -28.97 13.13 -13.01
CA PRO A 95 -28.57 14.52 -12.91
C PRO A 95 -28.07 14.84 -11.50
N GLY A 96 -26.94 15.54 -11.38
CA GLY A 96 -26.35 15.91 -10.09
C GLY A 96 -25.13 15.08 -9.67
N LEU A 97 -24.67 14.11 -10.45
CA LEU A 97 -23.47 13.33 -10.18
C LEU A 97 -22.16 14.14 -10.22
N MET A 98 -22.13 15.23 -10.99
CA MET A 98 -20.88 15.99 -11.22
C MET A 98 -20.24 16.58 -9.95
N PRO A 99 -20.97 17.11 -8.95
CA PRO A 99 -20.39 17.56 -7.68
C PRO A 99 -19.72 16.41 -6.92
N GLU A 100 -20.35 15.23 -6.86
CA GLU A 100 -19.78 14.05 -6.18
C GLU A 100 -18.55 13.51 -6.93
N VAL A 101 -18.57 13.49 -8.24
CA VAL A 101 -17.40 13.12 -9.06
C VAL A 101 -16.23 14.08 -8.79
N LYS A 102 -16.46 15.39 -8.75
CA LYS A 102 -15.43 16.39 -8.39
C LYS A 102 -14.88 16.15 -6.99
N ARG A 103 -15.73 15.82 -6.01
CA ARG A 103 -15.31 15.51 -4.64
C ARG A 103 -14.44 14.24 -4.59
N LEU A 104 -14.86 13.18 -5.28
CA LEU A 104 -14.10 11.93 -5.38
C LEU A 104 -12.77 12.13 -6.09
N LEU A 105 -12.75 12.91 -7.19
CA LEU A 105 -11.52 13.27 -7.89
C LEU A 105 -10.56 14.06 -6.98
N GLY A 106 -11.06 15.00 -6.17
CA GLY A 106 -10.25 15.72 -5.20
C GLY A 106 -9.57 14.79 -4.19
N ILE A 107 -10.31 13.82 -3.64
CA ILE A 107 -9.76 12.80 -2.74
C ILE A 107 -8.75 11.91 -3.48
N GLY A 108 -9.09 11.48 -4.69
CA GLY A 108 -8.28 10.58 -5.52
C GLY A 108 -6.94 11.21 -5.94
N ILE A 109 -6.96 12.46 -6.40
CA ILE A 109 -5.76 13.19 -6.83
C ILE A 109 -4.76 13.33 -5.68
N HIS A 110 -5.21 13.72 -4.49
CA HIS A 110 -4.31 13.85 -3.35
C HIS A 110 -3.78 12.48 -2.86
N SER A 111 -4.64 11.45 -2.82
CA SER A 111 -4.22 10.10 -2.42
C SER A 111 -3.27 9.48 -3.46
N GLY A 112 -3.57 9.63 -4.73
CA GLY A 112 -2.69 9.19 -5.83
C GLY A 112 -1.38 9.96 -5.86
N GLY A 113 -1.43 11.27 -5.60
CA GLY A 113 -0.25 12.12 -5.48
C GLY A 113 0.68 11.69 -4.35
N LEU A 114 0.12 11.31 -3.18
CA LEU A 114 0.90 10.76 -2.08
C LEU A 114 1.64 9.48 -2.51
N ASN A 115 0.93 8.52 -3.12
CA ASN A 115 1.53 7.29 -3.61
C ASN A 115 2.60 7.56 -4.70
N LEU A 116 2.37 8.55 -5.57
CA LEU A 116 3.35 8.94 -6.58
C LEU A 116 4.63 9.50 -5.94
N CYS A 117 4.50 10.36 -4.92
CA CYS A 117 5.64 10.89 -4.18
C CYS A 117 6.46 9.77 -3.51
N GLU A 118 5.77 8.78 -2.95
CA GLU A 118 6.38 7.62 -2.31
C GLU A 118 7.14 6.76 -3.33
N VAL A 119 6.47 6.31 -4.38
CA VAL A 119 7.07 5.46 -5.42
C VAL A 119 8.25 6.16 -6.11
N THR A 120 8.11 7.44 -6.44
CA THR A 120 9.20 8.20 -7.07
C THR A 120 10.34 8.44 -6.09
N GLY A 121 10.07 8.68 -4.80
CA GLY A 121 11.10 8.80 -3.76
C GLY A 121 11.95 7.53 -3.65
N PHE A 122 11.34 6.36 -3.60
CA PHE A 122 12.07 5.07 -3.59
C PHE A 122 12.80 4.80 -4.90
N SER A 123 12.23 5.20 -6.05
CA SER A 123 12.89 5.07 -7.35
C SER A 123 14.16 5.92 -7.42
N PHE A 124 14.13 7.15 -6.91
CA PHE A 124 15.33 7.98 -6.78
C PHE A 124 16.36 7.38 -5.82
N GLY A 125 15.92 6.77 -4.73
CA GLY A 125 16.80 6.01 -3.84
C GLY A 125 17.50 4.86 -4.54
N SER A 126 16.78 4.09 -5.35
CA SER A 126 17.35 3.02 -6.17
C SER A 126 18.36 3.57 -7.19
N LEU A 127 18.10 4.74 -7.79
CA LEU A 127 19.05 5.41 -8.68
C LEU A 127 20.34 5.80 -7.93
N MET A 128 20.22 6.37 -6.74
CA MET A 128 21.38 6.69 -5.90
C MET A 128 22.18 5.45 -5.49
N MET A 129 21.53 4.30 -5.26
CA MET A 129 22.20 3.01 -5.04
C MET A 129 23.01 2.58 -6.25
N GLY A 130 22.51 2.80 -7.46
CA GLY A 130 23.22 2.53 -8.70
C GLY A 130 24.51 3.37 -8.85
N TRP A 131 24.53 4.60 -8.31
CA TRP A 131 25.74 5.44 -8.30
C TRP A 131 26.83 4.94 -7.34
N LEU A 132 26.45 4.19 -6.30
CA LEU A 132 27.39 3.59 -5.34
C LEU A 132 28.06 2.33 -5.91
N GLY A 133 27.30 1.48 -6.63
CA GLY A 133 27.84 0.29 -7.24
C GLY A 133 26.79 -0.79 -7.46
N VAL A 134 27.23 -1.87 -8.16
CA VAL A 134 26.35 -2.99 -8.52
C VAL A 134 25.97 -3.81 -7.29
N ASN A 135 26.91 -4.02 -6.36
CA ASN A 135 26.65 -4.78 -5.13
C ASN A 135 25.67 -4.05 -4.21
N GLU A 136 25.78 -2.73 -4.11
CA GLU A 136 24.90 -1.86 -3.33
C GLU A 136 23.48 -1.88 -3.92
N LEU A 137 23.36 -1.79 -5.23
CA LEU A 137 22.07 -1.86 -5.92
C LEU A 137 21.42 -3.25 -5.76
N ALA A 138 22.21 -4.34 -5.86
CA ALA A 138 21.71 -5.70 -5.66
C ALA A 138 21.22 -5.91 -4.22
N ALA A 139 22.01 -5.49 -3.23
CA ALA A 139 21.62 -5.57 -1.82
C ALA A 139 20.37 -4.75 -1.52
N HIS A 140 20.27 -3.54 -2.09
CA HIS A 140 19.07 -2.70 -1.98
C HIS A 140 17.84 -3.37 -2.58
N GLN A 141 17.98 -3.99 -3.76
CA GLN A 141 16.86 -4.65 -4.44
C GLN A 141 16.30 -5.82 -3.62
N ILE A 142 17.16 -6.58 -2.95
CA ILE A 142 16.73 -7.63 -2.02
C ILE A 142 16.03 -7.01 -0.82
N ALA A 143 16.63 -6.00 -0.17
CA ALA A 143 16.09 -5.37 1.01
C ALA A 143 14.72 -4.70 0.75
N ILE A 144 14.57 -3.99 -0.39
CA ILE A 144 13.30 -3.34 -0.75
C ILE A 144 12.22 -4.37 -1.09
N THR A 145 12.58 -5.50 -1.70
CA THR A 145 11.64 -6.61 -1.97
C THR A 145 11.12 -7.22 -0.68
N CYS A 146 12.00 -7.45 0.30
CA CYS A 146 11.60 -7.92 1.63
C CYS A 146 10.70 -6.90 2.33
N ALA A 147 11.08 -5.61 2.33
CA ALA A 147 10.29 -4.53 2.91
C ALA A 147 8.91 -4.41 2.26
N ALA A 148 8.83 -4.44 0.93
CA ALA A 148 7.57 -4.39 0.19
C ALA A 148 6.66 -5.58 0.50
N THR A 149 7.21 -6.78 0.68
CA THR A 149 6.44 -7.98 1.04
C THR A 149 5.82 -7.83 2.43
N THR A 150 6.59 -7.42 3.41
CA THR A 150 6.10 -7.24 4.80
C THR A 150 5.16 -6.03 4.93
N PHE A 151 5.33 -5.00 4.10
CA PHE A 151 4.45 -3.84 4.02
C PHE A 151 3.00 -4.18 3.62
N MET A 152 2.76 -5.31 2.94
CA MET A 152 1.38 -5.71 2.57
C MET A 152 0.46 -5.84 3.79
N VAL A 153 1.00 -6.22 4.97
CA VAL A 153 0.19 -6.33 6.20
C VAL A 153 -0.23 -4.94 6.73
N PRO A 154 0.67 -3.99 6.99
CA PRO A 154 0.28 -2.62 7.35
C PRO A 154 -0.60 -1.94 6.31
N LEU A 155 -0.39 -2.19 5.02
CA LEU A 155 -1.23 -1.66 3.95
C LEU A 155 -2.68 -2.15 4.08
N GLY A 156 -2.89 -3.44 4.35
CA GLY A 156 -4.21 -4.01 4.61
C GLY A 156 -4.88 -3.37 5.82
N ILE A 157 -4.15 -3.19 6.92
CA ILE A 157 -4.64 -2.51 8.12
C ILE A 157 -5.00 -1.04 7.81
N GLY A 158 -4.17 -0.33 7.04
CA GLY A 158 -4.40 1.05 6.62
C GLY A 158 -5.63 1.22 5.72
N GLN A 159 -5.95 0.23 4.87
CA GLN A 159 -7.19 0.22 4.10
C GLN A 159 -8.41 -0.02 5.02
N ALA A 160 -8.34 -1.00 5.90
CA ALA A 160 -9.42 -1.35 6.82
C ALA A 160 -9.78 -0.19 7.77
N VAL A 161 -8.78 0.50 8.33
CA VAL A 161 -9.04 1.64 9.22
C VAL A 161 -9.72 2.79 8.47
N GLY A 162 -9.35 3.06 7.22
CA GLY A 162 -10.00 4.08 6.40
C GLY A 162 -11.50 3.83 6.24
N VAL A 163 -11.88 2.57 5.94
CA VAL A 163 -13.27 2.15 5.84
C VAL A 163 -14.00 2.28 7.19
N ARG A 164 -13.40 1.77 8.28
CA ARG A 164 -14.00 1.79 9.62
C ARG A 164 -14.21 3.21 10.15
N VAL A 165 -13.23 4.09 9.98
CA VAL A 165 -13.35 5.53 10.36
C VAL A 165 -14.42 6.20 9.50
N GLY A 166 -14.46 5.94 8.19
CA GLY A 166 -15.49 6.46 7.29
C GLY A 166 -16.90 6.05 7.70
N GLN A 167 -17.10 4.76 8.03
CA GLN A 167 -18.37 4.22 8.52
C GLN A 167 -18.79 4.83 9.86
N ALA A 168 -17.89 4.89 10.85
CA ALA A 168 -18.17 5.47 12.15
C ALA A 168 -18.53 6.96 12.05
N ARG A 169 -17.81 7.70 11.19
CA ARG A 169 -18.10 9.12 10.90
C ARG A 169 -19.47 9.30 10.23
N GLY A 170 -19.77 8.49 9.23
CA GLY A 170 -21.06 8.52 8.53
C GLY A 170 -22.23 8.20 9.46
N ALA A 171 -22.05 7.27 10.39
CA ALA A 171 -23.01 6.92 11.43
C ALA A 171 -23.02 7.89 12.63
N ARG A 172 -22.19 8.95 12.62
CA ARG A 172 -22.00 9.92 13.72
C ARG A 172 -21.56 9.29 15.05
N ARG A 173 -20.90 8.13 15.01
CA ARG A 173 -20.36 7.43 16.18
C ARG A 173 -18.93 7.86 16.50
N PHE A 174 -18.75 9.13 16.84
CA PHE A 174 -17.44 9.76 17.01
C PHE A 174 -16.62 9.14 18.16
N GLY A 175 -17.27 8.67 19.23
CA GLY A 175 -16.60 7.97 20.33
C GLY A 175 -15.86 6.70 19.92
N GLU A 176 -16.38 5.95 18.94
CA GLU A 176 -15.73 4.75 18.42
C GLU A 176 -14.46 5.06 17.62
N ILE A 177 -14.40 6.23 16.97
CA ILE A 177 -13.26 6.59 16.09
C ILE A 177 -11.94 6.59 16.86
N ARG A 178 -11.95 7.11 18.08
CA ARG A 178 -10.75 7.18 18.92
C ARG A 178 -10.22 5.78 19.25
N ALA A 179 -11.11 4.87 19.63
CA ALA A 179 -10.76 3.48 19.91
C ALA A 179 -10.24 2.76 18.64
N ILE A 180 -10.89 2.97 17.49
CA ILE A 180 -10.44 2.43 16.20
C ILE A 180 -9.03 2.91 15.86
N VAL A 181 -8.75 4.21 16.01
CA VAL A 181 -7.45 4.83 15.71
C VAL A 181 -6.36 4.27 16.63
N HIS A 182 -6.57 4.29 17.96
CA HIS A 182 -5.56 3.78 18.91
C HIS A 182 -5.30 2.29 18.72
N GLY A 183 -6.37 1.49 18.54
CA GLY A 183 -6.24 0.05 18.27
C GLY A 183 -5.45 -0.22 17.00
N THR A 184 -5.71 0.54 15.93
CA THR A 184 -5.00 0.39 14.65
C THR A 184 -3.53 0.79 14.77
N LEU A 185 -3.22 1.91 15.41
CA LEU A 185 -1.83 2.33 15.65
C LEU A 185 -1.07 1.30 16.49
N GLY A 186 -1.71 0.73 17.52
CA GLY A 186 -1.14 -0.36 18.32
C GLY A 186 -0.87 -1.62 17.50
N MET A 187 -1.82 -2.02 16.62
CA MET A 187 -1.66 -3.18 15.74
C MET A 187 -0.51 -2.97 14.74
N THR A 188 -0.44 -1.81 14.08
CA THR A 188 0.63 -1.53 13.10
C THR A 188 1.99 -1.40 13.78
N LEU A 189 2.07 -0.82 14.97
CA LEU A 189 3.29 -0.80 15.78
C LEU A 189 3.73 -2.24 16.12
N GLY A 190 2.83 -3.09 16.60
CA GLY A 190 3.10 -4.49 16.91
C GLY A 190 3.62 -5.27 15.71
N VAL A 191 2.98 -5.11 14.55
CA VAL A 191 3.43 -5.72 13.27
C VAL A 191 4.80 -5.19 12.85
N GLY A 192 5.02 -3.87 12.94
CA GLY A 192 6.31 -3.26 12.62
C GLY A 192 7.44 -3.77 13.52
N VAL A 193 7.20 -3.84 14.83
CA VAL A 193 8.17 -4.40 15.79
C VAL A 193 8.43 -5.89 15.54
N PHE A 194 7.39 -6.67 15.22
CA PHE A 194 7.55 -8.07 14.87
C PHE A 194 8.49 -8.26 13.68
N PHE A 195 8.25 -7.54 12.58
CA PHE A 195 9.13 -7.63 11.41
C PHE A 195 10.53 -7.05 11.64
N ALA A 196 10.65 -6.01 12.49
CA ALA A 196 11.96 -5.50 12.92
C ALA A 196 12.77 -6.57 13.66
N VAL A 197 12.14 -7.31 14.56
CA VAL A 197 12.79 -8.44 15.25
C VAL A 197 13.16 -9.55 14.27
N VAL A 198 12.28 -9.90 13.34
CA VAL A 198 12.57 -10.91 12.30
C VAL A 198 13.77 -10.49 11.46
N TYR A 199 13.86 -9.25 11.01
CA TYR A 199 14.99 -8.77 10.22
C TYR A 199 16.29 -8.66 11.03
N LEU A 200 16.19 -8.30 12.31
CA LEU A 200 17.35 -8.25 13.20
C LEU A 200 17.93 -9.66 13.48
N THR A 201 17.06 -10.64 13.69
CA THR A 201 17.48 -12.00 14.09
C THR A 201 17.76 -12.91 12.90
N LEU A 202 16.98 -12.82 11.83
CA LEU A 202 17.04 -13.70 10.68
C LEU A 202 17.55 -13.01 9.40
N GLY A 203 18.01 -11.74 9.48
CA GLY A 203 18.39 -10.95 8.32
C GLY A 203 19.45 -11.61 7.44
N SER A 204 20.48 -12.20 8.05
CA SER A 204 21.53 -12.93 7.28
C SER A 204 20.98 -14.19 6.59
N TRP A 205 20.10 -14.93 7.26
CA TRP A 205 19.46 -16.11 6.68
C TRP A 205 18.52 -15.72 5.53
N ILE A 206 17.71 -14.67 5.72
CA ILE A 206 16.85 -14.13 4.66
C ILE A 206 17.68 -13.68 3.45
N ALA A 207 18.79 -12.96 3.67
CA ALA A 207 19.69 -12.53 2.59
C ALA A 207 20.25 -13.73 1.82
N GLY A 208 20.62 -14.80 2.52
CA GLY A 208 21.12 -16.05 1.93
C GLY A 208 20.13 -16.82 1.06
N LEU A 209 18.81 -16.54 1.19
CA LEU A 209 17.79 -17.10 0.28
C LEU A 209 17.83 -16.46 -1.12
N PHE A 210 18.43 -15.27 -1.26
CA PHE A 210 18.45 -14.52 -2.52
C PHE A 210 19.81 -14.57 -3.22
N THR A 211 20.92 -14.73 -2.48
CA THR A 211 22.26 -14.62 -3.04
C THR A 211 23.31 -15.37 -2.23
N ASP A 212 24.27 -15.98 -2.92
CA ASP A 212 25.45 -16.60 -2.34
C ASP A 212 26.68 -15.66 -2.35
N ALA A 213 26.58 -14.47 -2.99
CA ALA A 213 27.67 -13.50 -3.06
C ALA A 213 27.97 -12.89 -1.68
N PRO A 214 29.14 -13.14 -1.06
CA PRO A 214 29.37 -12.75 0.34
C PRO A 214 29.24 -11.25 0.61
N GLN A 215 29.67 -10.41 -0.36
CA GLN A 215 29.62 -8.96 -0.24
C GLN A 215 28.16 -8.45 -0.25
N VAL A 216 27.33 -8.98 -1.17
CA VAL A 216 25.91 -8.62 -1.28
C VAL A 216 25.15 -9.11 -0.05
N LEU A 217 25.42 -10.35 0.40
CA LEU A 217 24.80 -10.95 1.57
C LEU A 217 25.05 -10.13 2.82
N ALA A 218 26.33 -9.79 3.10
CA ALA A 218 26.70 -9.01 4.27
C ALA A 218 26.05 -7.62 4.27
N LEU A 219 26.00 -6.96 3.10
CA LEU A 219 25.37 -5.64 2.96
C LEU A 219 23.86 -5.75 3.10
N THR A 220 23.23 -6.74 2.47
CA THR A 220 21.78 -6.98 2.58
C THR A 220 21.35 -7.17 4.03
N ALA A 221 22.08 -8.00 4.80
CA ALA A 221 21.79 -8.22 6.20
C ALA A 221 21.78 -6.92 7.02
N GLN A 222 22.71 -6.00 6.73
CA GLN A 222 22.78 -4.68 7.37
C GLN A 222 21.61 -3.78 6.93
N LEU A 223 21.25 -3.81 5.65
CA LEU A 223 20.11 -3.04 5.15
C LEU A 223 18.78 -3.55 5.71
N LEU A 224 18.64 -4.87 5.93
CA LEU A 224 17.45 -5.46 6.55
C LEU A 224 17.25 -4.97 7.99
N VAL A 225 18.31 -4.72 8.75
CA VAL A 225 18.18 -4.09 10.09
C VAL A 225 17.55 -2.70 9.98
N LEU A 226 18.04 -1.88 9.03
CA LEU A 226 17.44 -0.57 8.77
C LEU A 226 16.01 -0.68 8.22
N ALA A 227 15.74 -1.68 7.39
CA ALA A 227 14.40 -2.00 6.90
C ALA A 227 13.45 -2.36 8.07
N GLY A 228 13.93 -3.00 9.12
CA GLY A 228 13.14 -3.25 10.33
C GLY A 228 12.68 -1.96 11.01
N VAL A 229 13.58 -1.01 11.21
CA VAL A 229 13.23 0.31 11.76
C VAL A 229 12.30 1.07 10.83
N PHE A 230 12.57 1.03 9.53
CA PHE A 230 11.74 1.61 8.47
C PHE A 230 10.30 1.10 8.55
N GLN A 231 10.08 -0.23 8.70
CA GLN A 231 8.76 -0.86 8.75
C GLN A 231 7.87 -0.33 9.90
N ILE A 232 8.48 0.04 11.04
CA ILE A 232 7.75 0.61 12.18
C ILE A 232 7.10 1.94 11.77
N PHE A 233 7.90 2.85 11.19
CA PHE A 233 7.40 4.17 10.78
C PHE A 233 6.47 4.07 9.57
N ASP A 234 6.76 3.18 8.63
CA ASP A 234 5.94 2.94 7.44
C ASP A 234 4.54 2.42 7.81
N GLY A 235 4.46 1.45 8.73
CA GLY A 235 3.19 0.96 9.25
C GLY A 235 2.35 2.06 9.92
N ILE A 236 2.97 2.89 10.75
CA ILE A 236 2.30 4.01 11.41
C ILE A 236 1.84 5.06 10.40
N GLN A 237 2.67 5.37 9.40
CA GLN A 237 2.36 6.32 8.33
C GLN A 237 1.14 5.85 7.53
N ILE A 238 1.13 4.60 7.03
CA ILE A 238 0.04 4.10 6.19
C ILE A 238 -1.27 3.97 6.96
N ALA A 239 -1.23 3.55 8.25
CA ALA A 239 -2.39 3.51 9.11
C ALA A 239 -2.98 4.89 9.35
N SER A 240 -2.13 5.88 9.66
CA SER A 240 -2.54 7.27 9.88
C SER A 240 -3.13 7.90 8.61
N SER A 241 -2.48 7.68 7.46
CA SER A 241 -2.97 8.12 6.15
C SER A 241 -4.31 7.47 5.80
N GLY A 242 -4.47 6.17 6.09
CA GLY A 242 -5.73 5.44 5.93
C GLY A 242 -6.86 6.03 6.77
N ALA A 243 -6.61 6.26 8.07
CA ALA A 243 -7.58 6.88 8.96
C ALA A 243 -7.97 8.30 8.52
N LEU A 244 -7.01 9.12 8.10
CA LEU A 244 -7.25 10.46 7.56
C LEU A 244 -8.07 10.43 6.26
N ARG A 245 -7.91 9.42 5.40
CA ARG A 245 -8.81 9.18 4.26
C ARG A 245 -10.25 8.94 4.72
N GLY A 246 -10.46 8.19 5.80
CA GLY A 246 -11.79 8.00 6.40
C GLY A 246 -12.43 9.32 6.85
N PHE A 247 -11.61 10.30 7.27
CA PHE A 247 -12.04 11.68 7.54
C PHE A 247 -12.21 12.52 6.26
N ALA A 248 -11.94 11.99 5.06
CA ALA A 248 -11.83 12.74 3.81
C ALA A 248 -10.75 13.86 3.84
N ASP A 249 -9.76 13.73 4.72
CA ASP A 249 -8.62 14.64 4.84
C ASP A 249 -7.41 14.02 4.10
N THR A 250 -7.32 14.24 2.80
CA THR A 250 -6.27 13.68 1.94
C THR A 250 -5.24 14.71 1.49
N LYS A 251 -5.60 16.01 1.54
CA LYS A 251 -4.72 17.10 1.13
C LYS A 251 -3.51 17.25 2.07
N VAL A 252 -3.74 17.17 3.38
CA VAL A 252 -2.66 17.33 4.37
C VAL A 252 -1.69 16.15 4.33
N PRO A 253 -2.14 14.87 4.30
CA PRO A 253 -1.24 13.73 4.05
C PRO A 253 -0.40 13.86 2.79
N PHE A 254 -0.96 14.33 1.68
CA PHE A 254 -0.22 14.57 0.44
C PHE A 254 0.90 15.59 0.61
N LEU A 255 0.62 16.74 1.25
CA LEU A 255 1.64 17.76 1.51
C LEU A 255 2.76 17.25 2.43
N PHE A 256 2.41 16.50 3.47
CA PHE A 256 3.41 15.87 4.33
C PHE A 256 4.20 14.78 3.60
N GLY A 257 3.59 14.08 2.65
CA GLY A 257 4.30 13.13 1.78
C GLY A 257 5.38 13.83 0.94
N ILE A 258 5.05 14.94 0.27
CA ILE A 258 6.04 15.73 -0.47
C ILE A 258 7.18 16.15 0.46
N LEU A 259 6.86 16.73 1.61
CA LEU A 259 7.87 17.18 2.56
C LEU A 259 8.76 16.01 3.02
N ALA A 260 8.16 14.91 3.43
CA ALA A 260 8.87 13.77 4.00
C ALA A 260 9.78 13.07 2.98
N TYR A 261 9.27 12.78 1.78
CA TYR A 261 10.05 12.03 0.79
C TYR A 261 11.03 12.92 0.01
N TRP A 262 10.57 14.07 -0.47
CA TRP A 262 11.36 14.90 -1.38
C TRP A 262 12.25 15.92 -0.68
N VAL A 263 11.78 16.52 0.42
CA VAL A 263 12.52 17.57 1.14
C VAL A 263 13.37 17.00 2.27
N VAL A 264 12.96 15.88 2.88
CA VAL A 264 13.70 15.30 4.00
C VAL A 264 14.42 14.02 3.57
N ALA A 265 13.70 12.97 3.13
CA ALA A 265 14.32 11.67 2.88
C ALA A 265 15.42 11.72 1.83
N LEU A 266 15.15 12.26 0.64
CA LEU A 266 16.14 12.29 -0.44
C LEU A 266 17.38 13.14 -0.13
N PRO A 267 17.27 14.38 0.38
CA PRO A 267 18.46 15.15 0.78
C PRO A 267 19.26 14.49 1.91
N VAL A 268 18.59 13.95 2.92
CA VAL A 268 19.28 13.23 4.02
C VAL A 268 19.96 11.97 3.47
N SER A 269 19.31 11.21 2.61
CA SER A 269 19.90 10.04 1.93
C SER A 269 21.16 10.42 1.17
N TYR A 270 21.10 11.50 0.37
CA TYR A 270 22.23 11.97 -0.41
C TYR A 270 23.40 12.40 0.49
N LEU A 271 23.13 13.24 1.49
CA LEU A 271 24.17 13.72 2.41
C LEU A 271 24.79 12.55 3.20
N ALA A 272 23.97 11.66 3.73
CA ALA A 272 24.45 10.50 4.50
C ALA A 272 25.28 9.54 3.63
N ALA A 273 24.82 9.25 2.42
CA ALA A 273 25.51 8.30 1.55
C ALA A 273 26.82 8.84 0.98
N PHE A 274 26.81 10.08 0.45
CA PHE A 274 27.90 10.61 -0.35
C PHE A 274 28.79 11.60 0.42
N ARG A 275 28.22 12.42 1.32
CA ARG A 275 29.01 13.41 2.08
C ARG A 275 29.61 12.82 3.34
N PHE A 276 28.85 11.95 4.03
CA PHE A 276 29.33 11.24 5.24
C PHE A 276 29.89 9.85 4.95
N ASN A 277 29.97 9.44 3.69
CA ASN A 277 30.55 8.16 3.23
C ASN A 277 29.90 6.92 3.88
N LEU A 278 28.61 6.99 4.24
CA LEU A 278 27.88 5.86 4.79
C LEU A 278 27.36 4.88 3.71
N GLY A 279 27.52 5.24 2.43
CA GLY A 279 27.13 4.40 1.29
C GLY A 279 25.64 3.99 1.34
N ALA A 280 25.36 2.74 1.04
CA ALA A 280 23.99 2.19 0.99
C ALA A 280 23.21 2.36 2.31
N ARG A 281 23.90 2.28 3.46
CA ARG A 281 23.27 2.51 4.77
C ARG A 281 22.76 3.94 4.91
N GLY A 282 23.53 4.93 4.38
CA GLY A 282 23.14 6.33 4.40
C GLY A 282 21.83 6.58 3.65
N ILE A 283 21.60 5.91 2.52
CA ILE A 283 20.35 6.02 1.77
C ILE A 283 19.16 5.50 2.60
N TRP A 284 19.30 4.33 3.22
CA TRP A 284 18.26 3.77 4.08
C TRP A 284 18.00 4.59 5.34
N MET A 285 19.05 5.18 5.95
CA MET A 285 18.89 6.13 7.05
C MET A 285 18.03 7.33 6.65
N GLY A 286 18.25 7.86 5.44
CA GLY A 286 17.41 8.93 4.91
C GLY A 286 15.94 8.53 4.74
N PHE A 287 15.66 7.31 4.27
CA PHE A 287 14.30 6.79 4.21
C PHE A 287 13.66 6.67 5.61
N VAL A 288 14.40 6.13 6.58
CA VAL A 288 13.91 6.04 7.97
C VAL A 288 13.57 7.42 8.54
N VAL A 289 14.46 8.41 8.35
CA VAL A 289 14.23 9.79 8.84
C VAL A 289 13.02 10.42 8.15
N GLY A 290 12.90 10.29 6.82
CA GLY A 290 11.75 10.81 6.08
C GLY A 290 10.44 10.20 6.54
N LEU A 291 10.39 8.88 6.69
CA LEU A 291 9.20 8.18 7.19
C LEU A 291 8.87 8.52 8.65
N ALA A 292 9.88 8.69 9.51
CA ALA A 292 9.68 9.14 10.89
C ALA A 292 9.00 10.52 10.92
N VAL A 293 9.44 11.45 10.08
CA VAL A 293 8.81 12.78 9.93
C VAL A 293 7.37 12.63 9.42
N ALA A 294 7.14 11.83 8.38
CA ALA A 294 5.80 11.58 7.86
C ALA A 294 4.87 10.98 8.92
N ALA A 295 5.30 9.90 9.58
CA ALA A 295 4.54 9.20 10.60
C ALA A 295 4.18 10.13 11.75
N THR A 296 5.14 10.89 12.27
CA THR A 296 4.92 11.84 13.37
C THR A 296 3.92 12.93 12.98
N ALA A 297 4.10 13.55 11.81
CA ALA A 297 3.21 14.60 11.33
C ALA A 297 1.77 14.10 11.10
N LEU A 298 1.63 12.89 10.51
CA LEU A 298 0.31 12.30 10.24
C LEU A 298 -0.39 11.84 11.52
N VAL A 299 0.33 11.26 12.49
CA VAL A 299 -0.21 10.93 13.81
C VAL A 299 -0.68 12.18 14.53
N ALA A 300 0.13 13.24 14.58
CA ALA A 300 -0.26 14.51 15.20
C ALA A 300 -1.53 15.08 14.56
N ARG A 301 -1.61 15.08 13.21
CA ARG A 301 -2.81 15.50 12.48
C ARG A 301 -4.02 14.64 12.79
N LEU A 302 -3.84 13.31 12.85
CA LEU A 302 -4.91 12.37 13.14
C LEU A 302 -5.47 12.55 14.55
N LEU A 303 -4.60 12.69 15.55
CA LEU A 303 -5.00 12.93 16.94
C LEU A 303 -5.73 14.28 17.09
N ALA A 304 -5.27 15.33 16.41
CA ALA A 304 -5.98 16.62 16.38
C ALA A 304 -7.39 16.49 15.76
N LYS A 305 -7.57 15.67 14.71
CA LYS A 305 -8.90 15.38 14.15
C LYS A 305 -9.80 14.61 15.11
N CYS A 306 -9.27 13.64 15.83
CA CYS A 306 -10.00 12.89 16.84
C CYS A 306 -10.45 13.78 18.02
N SER A 307 -9.63 14.77 18.40
CA SER A 307 -9.94 15.71 19.48
C SER A 307 -10.97 16.78 19.08
N ALA A 308 -10.99 17.17 17.80
CA ALA A 308 -11.95 18.14 17.28
C ALA A 308 -13.40 17.62 17.18
N HIS A 309 -13.61 16.32 17.42
CA HIS A 309 -14.93 15.68 17.44
C HIS A 309 -15.11 15.01 18.80
N PRO A 310 -15.32 15.79 19.89
CA PRO A 310 -15.49 15.23 21.21
C PRO A 310 -16.74 14.33 21.26
N GLU A 311 -16.68 13.34 22.14
CA GLU A 311 -17.81 12.46 22.44
C GLU A 311 -19.04 13.30 22.77
N ALA A 312 -20.18 13.00 22.14
CA ALA A 312 -21.45 13.51 22.66
C ALA A 312 -21.57 13.01 24.11
N PRO A 313 -21.95 13.86 25.07
CA PRO A 313 -22.15 13.41 26.44
C PRO A 313 -23.14 12.24 26.45
N ARG A 314 -22.78 11.18 27.19
CA ARG A 314 -23.60 9.98 27.39
C ARG A 314 -24.91 10.28 28.02
#